data_b3afe6b2863b1a72b318defd24a93a79
#
_entry.id   b3afe6b2863b1a72b318defd24a93a79
#
_cell.length_a   1.000
_cell.length_b   1.000
_cell.length_c   1.000
_cell.angle_alpha   90.00
_cell.angle_beta   90.00
_cell.angle_gamma   90.00
#
_symmetry.space_group_name_H-M   'P 1'
#
loop_
_entity.id
_entity.type
_entity.pdbx_description
1 polymer ?
#
loop_
_entity_poly.entity_id
_entity_poly.type
_entity_poly.pdbx_seq_one_letter_code
_entity_poly.pdbx_strand_id
1 'polypeptide(L)'
;MENGLDRETAFMGKLTAGATHEMKNVLAIIGESVGLLEDLMGLPNARDFPHRERFLKAFGSVRDQVRRGTGVLTHLNRFAHSADRETAAVNLGDLLEDLRVLSERFLRRRSISFEVVREGEGPVVETSPVRLQMLLFRVITAVAQALPEGGRFE
;
A
#
# COMPACT_ATOMS: atom_id res chain seq x y z
N MET A 1 -5.34 -21.28 27.00
CA MET A 1 -5.83 -21.77 25.69
C MET A 1 -5.67 -20.63 24.71
N GLU A 2 -4.60 -20.68 23.91
CA GLU A 2 -4.50 -19.79 22.74
C GLU A 2 -5.70 -20.04 21.86
N ASN A 3 -6.50 -19.03 21.62
CA ASN A 3 -7.68 -19.13 20.78
C ASN A 3 -7.26 -19.53 19.36
N GLY A 4 -7.96 -20.49 18.74
CA GLY A 4 -7.68 -20.91 17.35
C GLY A 4 -7.64 -19.73 16.38
N LEU A 5 -8.40 -18.67 16.68
CA LEU A 5 -8.42 -17.41 15.94
C LEU A 5 -7.04 -16.70 15.89
N ASP A 6 -6.29 -16.76 16.98
CA ASP A 6 -4.97 -16.13 17.07
C ASP A 6 -3.94 -16.86 16.20
N ARG A 7 -4.03 -18.18 16.11
CA ARG A 7 -3.19 -19.01 15.24
C ARG A 7 -3.49 -18.80 13.75
N GLU A 8 -4.77 -18.70 13.38
CA GLU A 8 -5.20 -18.43 12.00
C GLU A 8 -4.74 -17.04 11.58
N THR A 9 -4.88 -16.02 12.43
CA THR A 9 -4.43 -14.66 12.15
C THR A 9 -2.91 -14.61 11.98
N ALA A 10 -2.14 -15.26 12.85
CA ALA A 10 -0.69 -15.35 12.76
C ALA A 10 -0.23 -16.10 11.49
N PHE A 11 -0.94 -17.18 11.10
CA PHE A 11 -0.67 -17.90 9.86
C PHE A 11 -0.90 -17.01 8.63
N MET A 12 -2.04 -16.32 8.57
CA MET A 12 -2.36 -15.40 7.48
C MET A 12 -1.36 -14.24 7.41
N GLY A 13 -0.94 -13.70 8.55
CA GLY A 13 0.09 -12.67 8.63
C GLY A 13 1.41 -13.13 8.01
N LYS A 14 1.92 -14.29 8.41
CA LYS A 14 3.17 -14.86 7.87
C LYS A 14 3.09 -15.15 6.38
N LEU A 15 1.98 -15.71 5.91
CA LEU A 15 1.77 -15.98 4.49
C LEU A 15 1.72 -14.69 3.68
N THR A 16 1.01 -13.70 4.16
CA THR A 16 0.92 -12.37 3.52
C THR A 16 2.29 -11.69 3.49
N ALA A 17 3.03 -11.72 4.59
CA ALA A 17 4.39 -11.16 4.64
C ALA A 17 5.33 -11.83 3.63
N GLY A 18 5.32 -13.15 3.55
CA GLY A 18 6.11 -13.90 2.57
C GLY A 18 5.75 -13.54 1.12
N ALA A 19 4.45 -13.52 0.81
CA ALA A 19 3.96 -13.17 -0.52
C ALA A 19 4.31 -11.71 -0.90
N THR A 20 4.23 -10.76 0.04
CA THR A 20 4.59 -9.36 -0.22
C THR A 20 6.08 -9.19 -0.48
N HIS A 21 6.95 -9.95 0.18
CA HIS A 21 8.38 -9.94 -0.10
C HIS A 21 8.68 -10.43 -1.53
N GLU A 22 8.07 -11.54 -1.94
CA GLU A 22 8.26 -12.08 -3.29
C GLU A 22 7.74 -11.11 -4.36
N MET A 23 6.57 -10.52 -4.15
CA MET A 23 6.02 -9.52 -5.08
C MET A 23 6.89 -8.25 -5.16
N LYS A 24 7.52 -7.80 -4.06
CA LYS A 24 8.50 -6.71 -4.11
C LYS A 24 9.70 -7.05 -4.96
N ASN A 25 10.22 -8.27 -4.87
CA ASN A 25 11.33 -8.74 -5.71
C ASN A 25 10.95 -8.74 -7.20
N VAL A 26 9.75 -9.24 -7.53
CA VAL A 26 9.24 -9.20 -8.92
C VAL A 26 9.15 -7.76 -9.43
N LEU A 27 8.58 -6.85 -8.64
CA LEU A 27 8.49 -5.43 -9.02
C LEU A 27 9.86 -4.76 -9.16
N ALA A 28 10.83 -5.12 -8.32
CA ALA A 28 12.20 -4.63 -8.44
C ALA A 28 12.83 -5.02 -9.77
N ILE A 29 12.72 -6.31 -10.16
CA ILE A 29 13.23 -6.81 -11.45
C ILE A 29 12.56 -6.09 -12.63
N ILE A 30 11.25 -5.87 -12.58
CA ILE A 30 10.53 -5.11 -13.62
C ILE A 30 11.06 -3.67 -13.69
N GLY A 31 11.26 -3.02 -12.53
CA GLY A 31 11.78 -1.66 -12.45
C GLY A 31 13.19 -1.53 -13.02
N GLU A 32 14.09 -2.47 -12.68
CA GLU A 32 15.46 -2.54 -13.21
C GLU A 32 15.47 -2.76 -14.73
N SER A 33 14.60 -3.66 -15.22
CA SER A 33 14.48 -3.93 -16.67
C SER A 33 14.00 -2.70 -17.43
N VAL A 34 13.04 -1.96 -16.90
CA VAL A 34 12.56 -0.71 -17.49
C VAL A 34 13.64 0.37 -17.44
N GLY A 35 14.38 0.49 -16.31
CA GLY A 35 15.52 1.40 -16.21
C GLY A 35 16.56 1.15 -17.28
N LEU A 36 16.94 -0.11 -17.49
CA LEU A 36 17.87 -0.49 -18.57
C LEU A 36 17.35 -0.09 -19.96
N LEU A 37 16.07 -0.28 -20.23
CA LEU A 37 15.47 0.13 -21.51
C LEU A 37 15.46 1.65 -21.68
N GLU A 38 15.21 2.42 -20.61
CA GLU A 38 15.32 3.89 -20.61
C GLU A 38 16.75 4.33 -20.91
N ASP A 39 17.75 3.70 -20.29
CA ASP A 39 19.17 3.97 -20.51
C ASP A 39 19.59 3.68 -21.96
N LEU A 40 19.16 2.54 -22.52
CA LEU A 40 19.41 2.19 -23.92
C LEU A 40 18.79 3.21 -24.90
N MET A 41 17.58 3.70 -24.60
CA MET A 41 16.95 4.79 -25.37
C MET A 41 17.63 6.14 -25.18
N GLY A 42 18.44 6.31 -24.14
CA GLY A 42 19.26 7.50 -23.90
C GLY A 42 20.52 7.58 -24.76
N LEU A 43 20.99 6.46 -25.32
CA LEU A 43 22.22 6.41 -26.11
C LEU A 43 22.13 7.24 -27.41
N PRO A 44 23.26 7.80 -27.90
CA PRO A 44 23.29 8.62 -29.10
C PRO A 44 22.72 7.91 -30.32
N ASN A 45 22.99 6.62 -30.48
CA ASN A 45 22.52 5.79 -31.61
C ASN A 45 21.03 5.46 -31.57
N ALA A 46 20.37 5.69 -30.44
CA ALA A 46 18.94 5.50 -30.28
C ALA A 46 18.11 6.79 -30.53
N ARG A 47 18.77 7.92 -30.84
CA ARG A 47 18.08 9.21 -31.06
C ARG A 47 17.10 9.15 -32.22
N ASP A 48 17.47 8.47 -33.29
CA ASP A 48 16.67 8.33 -34.52
C ASP A 48 15.76 7.10 -34.51
N PHE A 49 15.64 6.43 -33.35
CA PHE A 49 14.80 5.25 -33.20
C PHE A 49 13.31 5.61 -33.42
N PRO A 50 12.62 4.93 -34.35
CA PRO A 50 11.22 5.19 -34.64
C PRO A 50 10.37 5.06 -33.38
N HIS A 51 9.49 6.05 -33.12
CA HIS A 51 8.60 6.07 -31.98
C HIS A 51 9.28 6.14 -30.59
N ARG A 52 10.55 6.58 -30.51
CA ARG A 52 11.32 6.71 -29.27
C ARG A 52 10.52 7.36 -28.13
N GLU A 53 9.83 8.46 -28.39
CA GLU A 53 9.02 9.17 -27.40
C GLU A 53 7.88 8.31 -26.84
N ARG A 54 7.26 7.47 -27.68
CA ARG A 54 6.21 6.56 -27.24
C ARG A 54 6.75 5.48 -26.31
N PHE A 55 7.96 4.96 -26.60
CA PHE A 55 8.63 3.99 -25.72
C PHE A 55 8.97 4.62 -24.38
N LEU A 56 9.59 5.80 -24.35
CA LEU A 56 9.92 6.51 -23.13
C LEU A 56 8.67 6.80 -22.28
N LYS A 57 7.57 7.20 -22.92
CA LYS A 57 6.30 7.40 -22.22
C LYS A 57 5.75 6.10 -21.63
N ALA A 58 5.84 4.99 -22.36
CA ALA A 58 5.42 3.67 -21.88
C ALA A 58 6.28 3.21 -20.70
N PHE A 59 7.60 3.35 -20.78
CA PHE A 59 8.52 3.01 -19.69
C PHE A 59 8.24 3.85 -18.44
N GLY A 60 8.03 5.17 -18.59
CA GLY A 60 7.63 6.04 -17.49
C GLY A 60 6.34 5.55 -16.81
N SER A 61 5.35 5.17 -17.61
CA SER A 61 4.09 4.62 -17.08
C SER A 61 4.30 3.31 -16.30
N VAL A 62 5.12 2.39 -16.81
CA VAL A 62 5.46 1.13 -16.11
C VAL A 62 6.19 1.42 -14.80
N ARG A 63 7.18 2.32 -14.82
CA ARG A 63 7.92 2.72 -13.61
C ARG A 63 7.00 3.30 -12.55
N ASP A 64 6.03 4.13 -12.92
CA ASP A 64 5.07 4.70 -11.98
C ASP A 64 4.16 3.62 -11.37
N GLN A 65 3.73 2.63 -12.16
CA GLN A 65 2.97 1.48 -11.65
C GLN A 65 3.81 0.59 -10.72
N VAL A 66 5.07 0.35 -11.04
CA VAL A 66 6.00 -0.37 -10.16
C VAL A 66 6.15 0.36 -8.82
N ARG A 67 6.39 1.66 -8.84
CA ARG A 67 6.50 2.49 -7.62
C ARG A 67 5.23 2.41 -6.78
N ARG A 68 4.06 2.56 -7.43
CA ARG A 68 2.76 2.43 -6.76
C ARG A 68 2.56 1.05 -6.15
N GLY A 69 2.84 -0.01 -6.90
CA GLY A 69 2.73 -1.40 -6.42
C GLY A 69 3.62 -1.66 -5.21
N THR A 70 4.88 -1.22 -5.26
CA THR A 70 5.83 -1.32 -4.14
C THR A 70 5.32 -0.58 -2.90
N GLY A 71 4.72 0.59 -3.08
CA GLY A 71 4.08 1.33 -1.98
C GLY A 71 2.97 0.52 -1.32
N VAL A 72 2.02 0.02 -2.09
CA VAL A 72 0.91 -0.82 -1.56
C VAL A 72 1.44 -2.04 -0.81
N LEU A 73 2.45 -2.73 -1.37
CA LEU A 73 3.06 -3.90 -0.71
C LEU A 73 3.79 -3.54 0.59
N THR A 74 4.33 -2.33 0.70
CA THR A 74 4.95 -1.87 1.93
C THR A 74 3.92 -1.69 3.05
N HIS A 75 2.78 -1.08 2.75
CA HIS A 75 1.67 -0.94 3.71
C HIS A 75 1.06 -2.30 4.07
N LEU A 76 0.87 -3.19 3.09
CA LEU A 76 0.35 -4.54 3.32
C LEU A 76 1.30 -5.37 4.19
N ASN A 77 2.61 -5.25 4.01
CA ASN A 77 3.59 -5.94 4.84
C ASN A 77 3.54 -5.46 6.30
N ARG A 78 3.45 -4.14 6.54
CA ARG A 78 3.26 -3.60 7.89
C ARG A 78 1.96 -4.09 8.53
N PHE A 79 0.88 -4.11 7.75
CA PHE A 79 -0.40 -4.66 8.19
C PHE A 79 -0.28 -6.13 8.59
N ALA A 80 0.41 -6.95 7.79
CA ALA A 80 0.62 -8.38 8.09
C ALA A 80 1.42 -8.60 9.40
N HIS A 81 2.48 -7.81 9.61
CA HIS A 81 3.31 -7.88 10.82
C HIS A 81 2.64 -7.32 12.09
N SER A 82 1.52 -6.62 11.96
CA SER A 82 0.76 -6.16 13.12
C SER A 82 0.23 -7.30 13.99
N ALA A 83 0.05 -8.49 13.40
CA ALA A 83 -0.38 -9.69 14.09
C ALA A 83 0.73 -10.37 14.92
N ASP A 84 2.00 -9.96 14.77
CA ASP A 84 3.14 -10.57 15.47
C ASP A 84 3.23 -10.16 16.94
N ARG A 85 2.49 -9.13 17.35
CA ARG A 85 2.51 -8.58 18.71
C ARG A 85 1.09 -8.46 19.28
N GLU A 86 0.89 -8.98 20.46
CA GLU A 86 -0.38 -8.85 21.17
C GLU A 86 -0.66 -7.39 21.59
N THR A 87 0.39 -6.70 22.06
CA THR A 87 0.36 -5.28 22.43
C THR A 87 1.62 -4.58 21.94
N ALA A 88 1.48 -3.36 21.43
CA ALA A 88 2.58 -2.51 20.98
C ALA A 88 2.21 -1.03 21.05
N ALA A 89 3.24 -0.16 21.07
CA ALA A 89 3.08 1.27 20.86
C ALA A 89 2.75 1.53 19.40
N VAL A 90 1.56 2.03 19.11
CA VAL A 90 1.03 2.28 17.77
C VAL A 90 0.88 3.77 17.54
N ASN A 91 1.55 4.30 16.52
CA ASN A 91 1.30 5.67 16.05
C ASN A 91 0.02 5.67 15.20
N LEU A 92 -1.00 6.43 15.64
CA LEU A 92 -2.31 6.44 14.98
C LEU A 92 -2.24 7.04 13.58
N GLY A 93 -1.39 8.05 13.35
CA GLY A 93 -1.23 8.66 12.05
C GLY A 93 -0.65 7.68 11.01
N ASP A 94 0.36 6.89 11.41
CA ASP A 94 0.94 5.87 10.54
C ASP A 94 -0.04 4.75 10.23
N LEU A 95 -0.80 4.32 11.25
CA LEU A 95 -1.81 3.30 11.09
C LEU A 95 -2.95 3.74 10.16
N LEU A 96 -3.43 4.98 10.31
CA LEU A 96 -4.46 5.54 9.44
C LEU A 96 -3.96 5.66 8.00
N GLU A 97 -2.70 6.05 7.79
CA GLU A 97 -2.10 6.11 6.45
C GLU A 97 -2.00 4.72 5.80
N ASP A 98 -1.59 3.70 6.56
CA ASP A 98 -1.60 2.31 6.07
C ASP A 98 -3.02 1.89 5.66
N LEU A 99 -4.02 2.18 6.49
CA LEU A 99 -5.43 1.87 6.18
C LEU A 99 -5.97 2.69 5.02
N ARG A 100 -5.58 3.97 4.88
CA ARG A 100 -5.94 4.82 3.74
C ARG A 100 -5.50 4.19 2.42
N VAL A 101 -4.22 3.79 2.32
CA VAL A 101 -3.67 3.18 1.11
C VAL A 101 -4.35 1.84 0.81
N LEU A 102 -4.53 0.99 1.82
CA LEU A 102 -5.15 -0.33 1.65
C LEU A 102 -6.65 -0.26 1.34
N SER A 103 -7.34 0.79 1.80
CA SER A 103 -8.77 1.00 1.55
C SER A 103 -9.05 1.67 0.20
N GLU A 104 -8.08 2.28 -0.45
CA GLU A 104 -8.26 3.10 -1.66
C GLU A 104 -9.08 2.40 -2.73
N ARG A 105 -8.85 1.10 -2.97
CA ARG A 105 -9.59 0.32 -3.97
C ARG A 105 -11.08 0.22 -3.65
N PHE A 106 -11.44 0.07 -2.37
CA PHE A 106 -12.83 -0.05 -1.92
C PHE A 106 -13.55 1.28 -2.03
N LEU A 107 -12.89 2.36 -1.64
CA LEU A 107 -13.43 3.72 -1.65
C LEU A 107 -13.60 4.23 -3.09
N ARG A 108 -12.66 3.95 -3.97
CA ARG A 108 -12.69 4.36 -5.39
C ARG A 108 -13.90 3.82 -6.15
N ARG A 109 -14.43 2.66 -5.78
CA ARG A 109 -15.63 2.10 -6.42
C ARG A 109 -16.88 2.98 -6.26
N ARG A 110 -16.89 3.87 -5.27
CA ARG A 110 -17.93 4.85 -4.99
C ARG A 110 -17.44 6.30 -5.18
N SER A 111 -16.28 6.47 -5.79
CA SER A 111 -15.64 7.78 -5.97
C SER A 111 -15.40 8.53 -4.64
N ILE A 112 -15.30 7.82 -3.52
CA ILE A 112 -15.09 8.41 -2.19
C ILE A 112 -13.59 8.63 -1.99
N SER A 113 -13.22 9.82 -1.47
CA SER A 113 -11.87 10.15 -1.05
C SER A 113 -11.76 10.16 0.48
N PHE A 114 -10.68 9.55 0.96
CA PHE A 114 -10.28 9.54 2.36
C PHE A 114 -8.88 10.15 2.46
N GLU A 115 -8.73 11.16 3.31
CA GLU A 115 -7.45 11.82 3.56
C GLU A 115 -7.09 11.71 5.05
N VAL A 116 -5.81 11.62 5.35
CA VAL A 116 -5.28 11.65 6.73
C VAL A 116 -4.59 12.99 6.92
N VAL A 117 -5.20 13.83 7.73
CA VAL A 117 -4.61 15.14 8.12
C VAL A 117 -3.80 14.92 9.38
N ARG A 118 -2.53 15.34 9.36
CA ARG A 118 -1.61 15.20 10.49
C ARG A 118 -1.18 16.57 11.01
N GLU A 119 -1.27 16.74 12.32
CA GLU A 119 -0.63 17.82 13.05
C GLU A 119 0.53 17.23 13.88
N GLY A 120 1.75 17.36 13.40
CA GLY A 120 2.94 16.81 14.05
C GLY A 120 3.11 15.30 13.91
N GLU A 121 3.80 14.67 14.87
CA GLU A 121 4.13 13.24 14.84
C GLU A 121 2.93 12.31 15.09
N GLY A 122 1.83 12.86 15.55
CA GLY A 122 0.63 12.10 15.88
C GLY A 122 0.71 11.36 17.24
N PRO A 123 -0.45 11.02 17.83
CA PRO A 123 -0.53 10.33 19.10
C PRO A 123 -0.09 8.86 18.98
N VAL A 124 0.60 8.38 20.03
CA VAL A 124 1.00 6.98 20.19
C VAL A 124 0.17 6.34 21.29
N VAL A 125 -0.40 5.17 21.01
CA VAL A 125 -1.26 4.43 21.94
C VAL A 125 -0.71 3.02 22.13
N GLU A 126 -0.62 2.58 23.40
CA GLU A 126 -0.26 1.21 23.74
C GLU A 126 -1.51 0.32 23.63
N THR A 127 -1.56 -0.55 22.64
CA THR A 127 -2.75 -1.37 22.35
C THR A 127 -2.43 -2.56 21.44
N SER A 128 -3.43 -3.41 21.19
CA SER A 128 -3.34 -4.45 20.16
C SER A 128 -3.43 -3.84 18.76
N PRO A 129 -2.36 -3.91 17.95
CA PRO A 129 -2.36 -3.30 16.62
C PRO A 129 -3.47 -3.87 15.71
N VAL A 130 -3.68 -5.18 15.74
CA VAL A 130 -4.71 -5.84 14.91
C VAL A 130 -6.11 -5.39 15.30
N ARG A 131 -6.43 -5.33 16.59
CA ARG A 131 -7.77 -4.92 17.05
C ARG A 131 -8.04 -3.47 16.69
N LEU A 132 -7.04 -2.60 16.83
CA LEU A 132 -7.16 -1.20 16.46
C LEU A 132 -7.35 -1.04 14.94
N GLN A 133 -6.59 -1.76 14.12
CA GLN A 133 -6.76 -1.79 12.67
C GLN A 133 -8.17 -2.24 12.27
N MET A 134 -8.66 -3.32 12.87
CA MET A 134 -10.02 -3.81 12.60
C MET A 134 -11.09 -2.78 12.97
N LEU A 135 -10.94 -2.10 14.10
CA LEU A 135 -11.86 -1.06 14.54
C LEU A 135 -11.88 0.11 13.55
N LEU A 136 -10.70 0.66 13.24
CA LEU A 136 -10.57 1.80 12.34
C LEU A 136 -11.04 1.45 10.91
N PHE A 137 -10.73 0.26 10.42
CA PHE A 137 -11.23 -0.17 9.10
C PHE A 137 -12.76 -0.26 9.06
N ARG A 138 -13.39 -0.73 10.15
CA ARG A 138 -14.87 -0.73 10.26
C ARG A 138 -15.43 0.69 10.26
N VAL A 139 -14.78 1.62 10.96
CA VAL A 139 -15.19 3.04 10.95
C VAL A 139 -15.07 3.62 9.55
N ILE A 140 -13.92 3.45 8.88
CA ILE A 140 -13.69 3.92 7.51
C ILE A 140 -14.76 3.38 6.55
N THR A 141 -15.06 2.09 6.65
CA THR A 141 -16.07 1.47 5.77
C THR A 141 -17.50 1.95 6.08
N ALA A 142 -17.84 2.14 7.36
CA ALA A 142 -19.16 2.66 7.76
C ALA A 142 -19.36 4.11 7.29
N VAL A 143 -18.36 4.97 7.49
CA VAL A 143 -18.39 6.36 6.98
C VAL A 143 -18.53 6.39 5.46
N ALA A 144 -17.73 5.58 4.78
CA ALA A 144 -17.80 5.49 3.31
C ALA A 144 -19.16 5.01 2.82
N GLN A 145 -19.85 4.12 3.54
CA GLN A 145 -21.20 3.67 3.20
C GLN A 145 -22.27 4.74 3.43
N ALA A 146 -22.11 5.56 4.45
CA ALA A 146 -23.02 6.64 4.80
C ALA A 146 -22.92 7.87 3.89
N LEU A 147 -21.75 8.07 3.26
CA LEU A 147 -21.53 9.20 2.35
C LEU A 147 -22.18 8.97 0.98
N PRO A 148 -22.65 10.06 0.32
CA PRO A 148 -23.04 10.00 -1.09
C PRO A 148 -21.84 9.66 -1.98
N GLU A 149 -22.13 9.22 -3.21
CA GLU A 149 -21.08 9.01 -4.22
C GLU A 149 -20.30 10.30 -4.49
N GLY A 150 -18.98 10.21 -4.58
CA GLY A 150 -18.12 11.38 -4.71
C GLY A 150 -17.80 12.10 -3.37
N GLY A 151 -18.29 11.57 -2.25
CA GLY A 151 -18.05 12.15 -0.93
C GLY A 151 -16.57 12.13 -0.50
N ARG A 152 -16.25 12.97 0.48
CA ARG A 152 -14.91 13.08 1.08
C ARG A 152 -15.03 13.07 2.60
N PHE A 153 -14.01 12.49 3.26
CA PHE A 153 -13.82 12.56 4.72
C PHE A 153 -12.34 12.54 5.07
N GLU A 154 -12.04 13.04 6.25
CA GLU A 154 -10.70 13.13 6.81
C GLU A 154 -10.68 12.68 8.28
#